data_1e187fe7c8b2a55e220e8fd2b9a07977
#
_entry.id   1e187fe7c8b2a55e220e8fd2b9a07977
#
_cell.length_a   1.000
_cell.length_b   1.000
_cell.length_c   1.000
_cell.angle_alpha   90.00
_cell.angle_beta   90.00
_cell.angle_gamma   90.00
#
_symmetry.space_group_name_H-M   'P 1'
#
loop_
_entity.id
_entity.type
_entity.pdbx_description
1 polymer ?
#
loop_
_entity_poly.entity_id
_entity_poly.type
_entity_poly.pdbx_seq_one_letter_code
_entity_poly.pdbx_strand_id
1 'polypeptide(L)'
;MKQYVDPRMHTAEHILNQTMDRILGCGRCFSSHIEKKKSKCDYRFERALAEEEVREIERRVNEVIKRDLPVEEIFLNREEAVSRFDTSRLPDSADPTIRIVKVGDYDACPCSGEHVKSSKEIGEFRVTTTSHENGVLRIRFKLGP
;
A
#
# COMPACT_ATOMS: atom_id res chain seq x y z
N MET A 1 -11.46 -17.17 8.45
CA MET A 1 -11.59 -17.40 7.01
C MET A 1 -10.58 -16.55 6.26
N LYS A 2 -9.87 -17.16 5.35
CA LYS A 2 -8.87 -16.43 4.56
C LYS A 2 -9.53 -15.66 3.44
N GLN A 3 -9.34 -14.37 3.40
CA GLN A 3 -9.83 -13.54 2.31
C GLN A 3 -8.87 -13.63 1.12
N TYR A 4 -9.45 -13.77 -0.06
CA TYR A 4 -8.68 -13.67 -1.28
C TYR A 4 -8.39 -12.21 -1.59
N VAL A 5 -7.13 -11.89 -1.82
CA VAL A 5 -6.70 -10.56 -2.18
C VAL A 5 -6.02 -10.63 -3.54
N ASP A 6 -6.45 -9.78 -4.46
CA ASP A 6 -5.84 -9.70 -5.79
C ASP A 6 -4.40 -9.19 -5.64
N PRO A 7 -3.38 -9.93 -6.13
CA PRO A 7 -1.99 -9.51 -5.98
C PRO A 7 -1.68 -8.15 -6.60
N ARG A 8 -2.31 -7.80 -7.71
CA ARG A 8 -2.12 -6.50 -8.35
C ARG A 8 -2.61 -5.37 -7.44
N MET A 9 -3.81 -5.52 -6.90
CA MET A 9 -4.38 -4.55 -5.97
C MET A 9 -3.56 -4.43 -4.69
N HIS A 10 -3.08 -5.56 -4.18
CA HIS A 10 -2.29 -5.56 -2.96
C HIS A 10 -0.97 -4.82 -3.13
N THR A 11 -0.28 -5.05 -4.24
CA THR A 11 0.96 -4.32 -4.51
C THR A 11 0.67 -2.84 -4.76
N ALA A 12 -0.44 -2.52 -5.44
CA ALA A 12 -0.86 -1.13 -5.62
C ALA A 12 -1.08 -0.43 -4.28
N GLU A 13 -1.68 -1.13 -3.31
CA GLU A 13 -1.86 -0.59 -1.96
C GLU A 13 -0.52 -0.21 -1.32
N HIS A 14 0.48 -1.07 -1.44
CA HIS A 14 1.81 -0.78 -0.90
C HIS A 14 2.42 0.48 -1.52
N ILE A 15 2.30 0.62 -2.82
CA ILE A 15 2.82 1.80 -3.53
C ILE A 15 2.04 3.04 -3.12
N LEU A 16 0.71 2.94 -3.02
CA LEU A 16 -0.13 4.04 -2.57
C LEU A 16 0.25 4.49 -1.15
N ASN A 17 0.41 3.54 -0.23
CA ASN A 17 0.78 3.85 1.15
C ASN A 17 2.09 4.63 1.22
N GLN A 18 3.11 4.19 0.49
CA GLN A 18 4.40 4.89 0.48
C GLN A 18 4.25 6.28 -0.12
N THR A 19 3.47 6.40 -1.19
CA THR A 19 3.24 7.67 -1.86
C THR A 19 2.53 8.66 -0.94
N MET A 20 1.50 8.18 -0.22
CA MET A 20 0.78 9.00 0.74
C MET A 20 1.70 9.53 1.83
N ASP A 21 2.57 8.67 2.35
CA ASP A 21 3.50 9.08 3.38
C ASP A 21 4.52 10.09 2.84
N ARG A 22 5.04 9.87 1.63
CA ARG A 22 6.03 10.80 1.04
C ARG A 22 5.45 12.17 0.72
N ILE A 23 4.20 12.23 0.26
CA ILE A 23 3.57 13.50 -0.12
C ILE A 23 2.97 14.21 1.07
N LEU A 24 2.27 13.48 1.95
CA LEU A 24 1.47 14.08 3.02
C LEU A 24 2.02 13.83 4.41
N GLY A 25 2.97 12.91 4.56
CA GLY A 25 3.51 12.58 5.88
C GLY A 25 2.49 11.92 6.81
N CYS A 26 1.45 11.30 6.27
CA CYS A 26 0.36 10.74 7.07
C CYS A 26 0.56 9.29 7.48
N GLY A 27 1.67 8.69 7.09
CA GLY A 27 1.91 7.27 7.33
C GLY A 27 1.09 6.36 6.43
N ARG A 28 1.13 5.07 6.72
CA ARG A 28 0.38 4.06 5.97
C ARG A 28 -1.06 4.04 6.43
N CYS A 29 -1.95 3.44 5.62
CA CYS A 29 -3.35 3.34 6.00
C CYS A 29 -3.50 2.48 7.27
N PHE A 30 -4.45 2.87 8.12
CA PHE A 30 -4.75 2.09 9.33
C PHE A 30 -5.83 1.04 9.08
N SER A 31 -6.54 1.15 7.96
CA SER A 31 -7.57 0.21 7.55
C SER A 31 -7.64 0.18 6.05
N SER A 32 -7.83 -0.99 5.48
CA SER A 32 -7.96 -1.13 4.04
C SER A 32 -8.94 -2.24 3.70
N HIS A 33 -9.54 -2.11 2.54
CA HIS A 33 -10.42 -3.15 2.00
C HIS A 33 -10.01 -3.35 0.54
N ILE A 34 -9.27 -4.42 0.31
CA ILE A 34 -8.62 -4.66 -0.98
C ILE A 34 -9.38 -5.74 -1.73
N GLU A 35 -10.04 -5.35 -2.81
CA GLU A 35 -10.82 -6.24 -3.65
C GLU A 35 -10.34 -6.16 -5.10
N LYS A 36 -10.73 -7.12 -5.91
CA LYS A 36 -10.30 -7.21 -7.31
C LYS A 36 -10.75 -6.02 -8.15
N LYS A 37 -12.01 -5.59 -7.98
CA LYS A 37 -12.58 -4.52 -8.84
C LYS A 37 -12.31 -3.12 -8.33
N LYS A 38 -12.35 -2.95 -7.03
CA LYS A 38 -12.15 -1.66 -6.39
C LYS A 38 -11.62 -1.88 -4.99
N SER A 39 -10.89 -0.90 -4.50
CA SER A 39 -10.30 -0.98 -3.17
C SER A 39 -10.40 0.36 -2.48
N LYS A 40 -10.25 0.35 -1.16
CA LYS A 40 -10.20 1.60 -0.39
C LYS A 40 -9.15 1.48 0.70
N CYS A 41 -8.54 2.62 1.01
CA CYS A 41 -7.59 2.76 2.10
C CYS A 41 -7.98 3.97 2.94
N ASP A 42 -7.96 3.82 4.26
CA ASP A 42 -8.27 4.88 5.20
C ASP A 42 -7.00 5.34 5.90
N TYR A 43 -6.79 6.64 5.90
CA TYR A 43 -5.61 7.29 6.50
C TYR A 43 -6.05 8.26 7.59
N ARG A 44 -5.23 8.40 8.63
CA ARG A 44 -5.45 9.46 9.60
C ARG A 44 -4.84 10.74 9.05
N PHE A 45 -5.71 11.70 8.77
CA PHE A 45 -5.27 12.96 8.20
C PHE A 45 -6.28 14.05 8.58
N GLU A 46 -5.80 15.26 8.70
CA GLU A 46 -6.54 16.36 9.30
C GLU A 46 -7.52 17.07 8.36
N ARG A 47 -7.43 16.86 7.05
CA ARG A 47 -8.23 17.57 6.07
C ARG A 47 -8.52 16.74 4.83
N ALA A 48 -9.48 17.22 4.05
CA ALA A 48 -9.73 16.66 2.73
C ALA A 48 -8.60 17.05 1.77
N LEU A 49 -8.43 16.27 0.71
CA LEU A 49 -7.43 16.56 -0.32
C LEU A 49 -8.00 17.51 -1.36
N ALA A 50 -7.14 18.42 -1.85
CA ALA A 50 -7.45 19.19 -3.04
C ALA A 50 -7.35 18.30 -4.27
N GLU A 51 -8.07 18.64 -5.33
CA GLU A 51 -8.06 17.86 -6.57
C GLU A 51 -6.65 17.69 -7.13
N GLU A 52 -5.82 18.74 -7.03
CA GLU A 52 -4.44 18.70 -7.49
C GLU A 52 -3.60 17.68 -6.73
N GLU A 53 -3.87 17.54 -5.43
CA GLU A 53 -3.18 16.56 -4.61
C GLU A 53 -3.56 15.12 -5.02
N VAL A 54 -4.84 14.91 -5.31
CA VAL A 54 -5.32 13.61 -5.78
C VAL A 54 -4.64 13.24 -7.09
N ARG A 55 -4.53 14.18 -8.02
CA ARG A 55 -3.88 13.95 -9.30
C ARG A 55 -2.38 13.67 -9.15
N GLU A 56 -1.72 14.36 -8.23
CA GLU A 56 -0.29 14.14 -7.96
C GLU A 56 -0.05 12.75 -7.38
N ILE A 57 -0.92 12.32 -6.46
CA ILE A 57 -0.83 10.97 -5.89
C ILE A 57 -0.99 9.93 -6.99
N GLU A 58 -2.02 10.07 -7.81
CA GLU A 58 -2.29 9.16 -8.91
C GLU A 58 -1.13 9.11 -9.90
N ARG A 59 -0.60 10.27 -10.27
CA ARG A 59 0.53 10.37 -11.18
C ARG A 59 1.77 9.68 -10.62
N ARG A 60 2.04 9.89 -9.35
CA ARG A 60 3.22 9.31 -8.71
C ARG A 60 3.12 7.80 -8.58
N VAL A 61 1.97 7.29 -8.21
CA VAL A 61 1.75 5.85 -8.15
C VAL A 61 1.96 5.23 -9.54
N ASN A 62 1.39 5.83 -10.57
CA ASN A 62 1.55 5.33 -11.94
C ASN A 62 2.99 5.40 -12.42
N GLU A 63 3.73 6.41 -12.03
CA GLU A 63 5.14 6.53 -12.36
C GLU A 63 5.94 5.36 -11.78
N VAL A 64 5.68 5.02 -10.51
CA VAL A 64 6.34 3.87 -9.87
C VAL A 64 5.98 2.57 -10.57
N ILE A 65 4.71 2.41 -10.91
CA ILE A 65 4.25 1.23 -11.65
C ILE A 65 5.03 1.06 -12.95
N LYS A 66 5.20 2.15 -13.69
CA LYS A 66 5.87 2.12 -15.00
C LYS A 66 7.37 1.89 -14.92
N ARG A 67 7.97 2.11 -13.76
CA ARG A 67 9.40 1.86 -13.56
C ARG A 67 9.77 0.38 -13.59
N ASP A 68 8.78 -0.51 -13.57
CA ASP A 68 9.03 -1.95 -13.62
C ASP A 68 9.95 -2.41 -12.47
N LEU A 69 9.62 -1.97 -11.26
CA LEU A 69 10.41 -2.30 -10.08
C LEU A 69 10.17 -3.74 -9.64
N PRO A 70 11.22 -4.48 -9.27
CA PRO A 70 11.00 -5.83 -8.78
C PRO A 70 10.30 -5.80 -7.43
N VAL A 71 9.35 -6.72 -7.24
CA VAL A 71 8.69 -6.92 -5.95
C VAL A 71 9.33 -8.16 -5.34
N GLU A 72 10.07 -7.96 -4.27
CA GLU A 72 10.87 -9.00 -3.65
C GLU A 72 10.46 -9.21 -2.20
N GLU A 73 10.72 -10.40 -1.70
CA GLU A 73 10.53 -10.67 -0.28
C GLU A 73 11.86 -10.97 0.37
N ILE A 74 12.04 -10.43 1.57
CA ILE A 74 13.17 -10.77 2.42
C ILE A 74 12.64 -11.19 3.78
N PHE A 75 13.43 -11.93 4.51
CA PHE A 75 13.03 -12.42 5.82
C PHE A 75 13.99 -11.88 6.87
N LEU A 76 13.43 -11.25 7.89
CA LEU A 76 14.20 -10.73 9.02
C LEU A 76 13.80 -11.49 10.27
N ASN A 77 14.71 -11.60 11.23
CA ASN A 77 14.30 -12.12 12.53
C ASN A 77 13.33 -11.10 13.18
N ARG A 78 12.50 -11.60 14.07
CA ARG A 78 11.43 -10.78 14.65
C ARG A 78 11.97 -9.54 15.36
N GLU A 79 13.07 -9.66 16.09
CA GLU A 79 13.65 -8.53 16.80
C GLU A 79 14.06 -7.40 15.83
N GLU A 80 14.72 -7.77 14.75
CA GLU A 80 15.15 -6.79 13.76
C GLU A 80 13.95 -6.16 13.05
N ALA A 81 12.96 -6.97 12.70
CA ALA A 81 11.76 -6.48 12.02
C ALA A 81 10.99 -5.48 12.91
N VAL A 82 10.82 -5.82 14.19
CA VAL A 82 10.11 -4.95 15.14
C VAL A 82 10.85 -3.63 15.32
N SER A 83 12.19 -3.65 15.33
CA SER A 83 12.97 -2.42 15.50
C SER A 83 12.94 -1.51 14.28
N ARG A 84 12.69 -2.05 13.08
CA ARG A 84 12.76 -1.31 11.82
C ARG A 84 11.41 -0.97 11.21
N PHE A 85 10.36 -1.74 11.54
CA PHE A 85 9.07 -1.62 10.89
C PHE A 85 7.94 -1.67 11.92
N ASP A 86 6.79 -1.10 11.54
CA ASP A 86 5.56 -1.26 12.30
C ASP A 86 4.98 -2.64 11.99
N THR A 87 4.99 -3.52 12.99
CA THR A 87 4.48 -4.88 12.85
C THR A 87 3.09 -5.07 13.47
N SER A 88 2.45 -3.97 13.90
CA SER A 88 1.18 -4.03 14.64
C SER A 88 0.03 -4.65 13.84
N ARG A 89 0.09 -4.58 12.53
CA ARG A 89 -0.96 -5.13 11.66
C ARG A 89 -0.74 -6.58 11.24
N LEU A 90 0.39 -7.16 11.62
CA LEU A 90 0.65 -8.57 11.31
C LEU A 90 -0.14 -9.47 12.25
N PRO A 91 -0.53 -10.67 11.79
CA PRO A 91 -1.15 -11.64 12.68
C PRO A 91 -0.22 -11.97 13.84
N ASP A 92 -0.81 -12.19 15.01
CA ASP A 92 -0.06 -12.64 16.16
C ASP A 92 0.45 -14.05 15.88
N SER A 93 1.75 -14.22 15.90
CA SER A 93 2.39 -15.46 15.50
C SER A 93 3.67 -15.68 16.31
N ALA A 94 3.97 -16.96 16.58
CA ALA A 94 5.20 -17.35 17.23
C ALA A 94 6.36 -17.51 16.25
N ASP A 95 6.16 -17.21 14.98
CA ASP A 95 7.19 -17.35 13.95
C ASP A 95 8.38 -16.44 14.29
N PRO A 96 9.60 -17.00 14.35
CA PRO A 96 10.79 -16.20 14.67
C PRO A 96 11.21 -15.27 13.53
N THR A 97 10.64 -15.42 12.34
CA THR A 97 10.97 -14.57 11.20
C THR A 97 9.75 -13.80 10.71
N ILE A 98 10.00 -12.62 10.13
CA ILE A 98 8.96 -11.80 9.54
C ILE A 98 9.34 -11.53 8.10
N ARG A 99 8.37 -11.74 7.21
CA ARG A 99 8.52 -11.46 5.78
C ARG A 99 8.34 -9.98 5.53
N ILE A 100 9.31 -9.39 4.85
CA ILE A 100 9.25 -8.01 4.39
C ILE A 100 9.08 -8.01 2.89
N VAL A 101 8.08 -7.31 2.38
CA VAL A 101 7.87 -7.16 0.94
C VAL A 101 8.44 -5.82 0.50
N LYS A 102 9.30 -5.84 -0.50
CA LYS A 102 9.95 -4.65 -1.05
C LYS A 102 9.47 -4.42 -2.48
N VAL A 103 9.15 -3.17 -2.79
CA VAL A 103 8.88 -2.74 -4.16
C VAL A 103 10.09 -1.91 -4.58
N GLY A 104 11.08 -2.57 -5.18
CA GLY A 104 12.36 -1.95 -5.50
C GLY A 104 12.96 -1.27 -4.29
N ASP A 105 13.40 -0.04 -4.46
CA ASP A 105 13.86 0.83 -3.37
C ASP A 105 12.79 1.84 -2.94
N TYR A 106 11.57 1.70 -3.45
CA TYR A 106 10.49 2.65 -3.18
C TYR A 106 9.75 2.38 -1.88
N ASP A 107 9.44 1.11 -1.60
CA ASP A 107 8.68 0.73 -0.41
C ASP A 107 9.21 -0.57 0.19
N ALA A 108 9.08 -0.71 1.49
CA ALA A 108 9.38 -1.95 2.21
C ALA A 108 8.49 -2.00 3.44
N CYS A 109 7.77 -3.10 3.62
CA CYS A 109 6.97 -3.26 4.83
C CYS A 109 6.68 -4.73 5.11
N PRO A 110 6.40 -5.06 6.38
CA PRO A 110 5.96 -6.40 6.74
C PRO A 110 4.62 -6.72 6.09
N CYS A 111 4.50 -7.89 5.49
CA CYS A 111 3.27 -8.29 4.84
C CYS A 111 3.22 -9.80 4.65
N SER A 112 2.03 -10.39 4.84
CA SER A 112 1.82 -11.83 4.68
C SER A 112 1.06 -12.19 3.41
N GLY A 113 0.59 -11.21 2.63
CA GLY A 113 -0.23 -11.47 1.44
C GLY A 113 0.57 -11.71 0.18
N GLU A 114 -0.12 -12.04 -0.89
CA GLU A 114 0.49 -12.26 -2.20
C GLU A 114 0.67 -10.95 -2.96
N HIS A 115 1.72 -10.88 -3.74
CA HIS A 115 2.06 -9.73 -4.56
C HIS A 115 2.44 -10.13 -5.97
N VAL A 116 2.40 -9.16 -6.90
CA VAL A 116 2.96 -9.36 -8.23
C VAL A 116 4.48 -9.38 -8.14
N LYS A 117 5.14 -9.87 -9.19
CA LYS A 117 6.61 -9.96 -9.22
C LYS A 117 7.27 -8.66 -9.65
N SER A 118 6.54 -7.82 -10.36
CA SER A 118 7.04 -6.55 -10.87
C SER A 118 5.93 -5.52 -10.81
N SER A 119 6.28 -4.27 -10.48
CA SER A 119 5.31 -3.18 -10.42
C SER A 119 4.57 -2.99 -11.74
N LYS A 120 5.23 -3.25 -12.85
CA LYS A 120 4.63 -3.11 -14.19
C LYS A 120 3.39 -3.98 -14.38
N GLU A 121 3.31 -5.13 -13.69
CA GLU A 121 2.17 -6.03 -13.80
C GLU A 121 0.89 -5.46 -13.22
N ILE A 122 0.97 -4.38 -12.44
CA ILE A 122 -0.21 -3.77 -11.82
C ILE A 122 -1.14 -3.14 -12.87
N GLY A 123 -0.58 -2.55 -13.91
CA GLY A 123 -1.36 -1.80 -14.89
C GLY A 123 -1.58 -0.37 -14.46
N GLU A 124 -2.67 0.23 -14.86
CA GLU A 124 -2.95 1.64 -14.56
C GLU A 124 -3.71 1.79 -13.24
N PHE A 125 -3.21 2.66 -12.38
CA PHE A 125 -3.84 2.99 -11.10
C PHE A 125 -4.71 4.23 -11.27
N ARG A 126 -5.91 4.19 -10.71
CA ARG A 126 -6.85 5.31 -10.83
C ARG A 126 -7.58 5.54 -9.52
N VAL A 127 -7.51 6.76 -9.01
CA VAL A 127 -8.29 7.16 -7.84
C VAL A 127 -9.72 7.46 -8.32
N THR A 128 -10.69 6.79 -7.75
CA THR A 128 -12.09 6.98 -8.15
C THR A 128 -12.77 8.05 -7.31
N THR A 129 -12.59 8.03 -6.00
CA THR A 129 -13.15 9.04 -5.10
C THR A 129 -12.28 9.20 -3.88
N THR A 130 -12.38 10.36 -3.25
CA THR A 130 -11.81 10.59 -1.92
C THR A 130 -12.89 11.20 -1.04
N SER A 131 -12.78 10.97 0.27
CA SER A 131 -13.67 11.59 1.23
C SER A 131 -12.91 11.81 2.53
N HIS A 132 -13.40 12.75 3.34
CA HIS A 132 -12.79 13.06 4.63
C HIS A 132 -13.88 13.29 5.67
N GLU A 133 -13.78 12.58 6.78
CA GLU A 133 -14.76 12.68 7.87
C GLU A 133 -14.11 12.23 9.17
N ASN A 134 -14.29 13.02 10.22
CA ASN A 134 -13.84 12.67 11.57
C ASN A 134 -12.34 12.29 11.64
N GLY A 135 -11.51 13.05 10.93
CA GLY A 135 -10.06 12.80 10.91
C GLY A 135 -9.63 11.62 10.06
N VAL A 136 -10.54 11.07 9.26
CA VAL A 136 -10.23 9.94 8.38
C VAL A 136 -10.33 10.37 6.93
N LEU A 137 -9.22 10.23 6.22
CA LEU A 137 -9.14 10.45 4.77
C LEU A 137 -9.27 9.10 4.09
N ARG A 138 -10.30 8.92 3.29
CA ARG A 138 -10.54 7.68 2.56
C ARG A 138 -10.23 7.86 1.08
N ILE A 139 -9.40 6.96 0.55
CA ILE A 139 -9.09 6.94 -0.87
C ILE A 139 -9.61 5.64 -1.46
N ARG A 140 -10.48 5.77 -2.46
CA ARG A 140 -10.96 4.63 -3.23
C ARG A 140 -10.26 4.62 -4.57
N PHE A 141 -9.86 3.44 -5.01
CA PHE A 141 -9.12 3.31 -6.25
C PHE A 141 -9.45 2.01 -6.98
N LYS A 142 -9.10 1.97 -8.25
CA LYS A 142 -9.23 0.78 -9.07
C LYS A 142 -8.05 0.69 -10.02
N LEU A 143 -7.89 -0.47 -10.63
CA LEU A 143 -6.85 -0.69 -11.62
C LEU A 143 -7.49 -0.84 -12.99
N GLY A 144 -6.78 -0.36 -14.01
CA GLY A 144 -7.17 -0.56 -15.39
C GLY A 144 -6.89 -1.99 -15.86
N PRO A 145 -7.36 -2.34 -17.05
CA PRO A 145 -7.14 -3.68 -17.62
C PRO A 145 -5.67 -3.97 -17.88
#